data_1106667e70d7b5290dbcd98d43b29b89
#
_entry.id   1106667e70d7b5290dbcd98d43b29b89
#
_cell.length_a   1.000
_cell.length_b   1.000
_cell.length_c   1.000
_cell.angle_alpha   90.00
_cell.angle_beta   90.00
_cell.angle_gamma   90.00
#
_symmetry.space_group_name_H-M   'P 1'
#
loop_
_entity.id
_entity.type
_entity.pdbx_description
1 polymer ?
#
loop_
_entity_poly.entity_id
_entity_poly.type
_entity_poly.pdbx_seq_one_letter_code
_entity_poly.pdbx_strand_id
1 'polypeptide(L)'
;MDRRITPANARVAAEELRGQVEAETFSAGTPMRVVVPVADILATPGGKRDRQILMGQAVRVFESHDGFSYQQNLRDGYCGYVADTALGADFETTHWVSAPASHLYAEADFKSADHALLSLGAELAIVETVEKYGKTHDGFWVPLQHIAPLDFRFEDPASVAETLLGTDYLWGGNSRS
;
A
#
# COMPACT_ATOMS: atom_id res chain seq x y z
N MET A 1 24.32 7.66 -3.08
CA MET A 1 23.10 7.49 -2.27
C MET A 1 22.33 6.29 -2.78
N ASP A 2 21.62 5.56 -1.90
CA ASP A 2 20.80 4.42 -2.33
C ASP A 2 19.45 4.94 -2.86
N ARG A 3 19.19 4.73 -4.17
CA ARG A 3 17.94 5.19 -4.83
C ARG A 3 16.66 4.64 -4.19
N ARG A 4 16.77 3.52 -3.47
CA ARG A 4 15.61 2.85 -2.86
C ARG A 4 15.06 3.57 -1.63
N ILE A 5 15.87 4.42 -1.01
CA ILE A 5 15.51 5.15 0.21
C ILE A 5 15.80 6.65 0.11
N THR A 6 16.34 7.11 -1.01
CA THR A 6 16.57 8.53 -1.29
C THR A 6 15.51 8.99 -2.29
N PRO A 7 14.56 9.88 -1.88
CA PRO A 7 13.49 10.34 -2.76
C PRO A 7 14.02 11.36 -3.77
N ALA A 8 14.80 10.86 -4.72
CA ALA A 8 15.39 11.62 -5.83
C ALA A 8 15.59 10.76 -7.06
N ASN A 9 15.25 11.32 -8.22
CA ASN A 9 15.64 10.84 -9.55
C ASN A 9 16.25 12.03 -10.33
N ALA A 10 16.58 11.86 -11.62
CA ALA A 10 17.20 12.93 -12.41
C ALA A 10 16.28 14.16 -12.60
N ARG A 11 14.96 13.98 -12.57
CA ARG A 11 13.95 15.01 -12.85
C ARG A 11 13.43 15.71 -11.60
N VAL A 12 13.21 14.94 -10.53
CA VAL A 12 12.61 15.45 -9.29
C VAL A 12 13.31 14.87 -8.06
N ALA A 13 13.46 15.70 -7.05
CA ALA A 13 13.85 15.28 -5.70
C ALA A 13 12.92 15.88 -4.65
N ALA A 14 12.87 15.25 -3.49
CA ALA A 14 12.17 15.81 -2.35
C ALA A 14 12.79 17.15 -1.96
N GLU A 15 11.94 18.12 -1.54
CA GLU A 15 12.35 19.48 -1.17
C GLU A 15 13.44 19.49 -0.10
N GLU A 16 13.39 18.58 0.86
CA GLU A 16 14.36 18.43 1.94
C GLU A 16 15.77 18.01 1.48
N LEU A 17 15.90 17.54 0.24
CA LEU A 17 17.18 17.16 -0.36
C LEU A 17 17.86 18.30 -1.15
N ARG A 18 17.25 19.49 -1.14
CA ARG A 18 17.81 20.66 -1.84
C ARG A 18 19.22 20.97 -1.35
N GLY A 19 20.15 21.06 -2.31
CA GLY A 19 21.58 21.24 -2.03
C GLY A 19 22.34 19.97 -1.63
N GLN A 20 21.67 18.82 -1.55
CA GLN A 20 22.30 17.51 -1.26
C GLN A 20 22.33 16.60 -2.49
N VAL A 21 21.43 16.80 -3.42
CA VAL A 21 21.32 16.05 -4.69
C VAL A 21 21.12 17.01 -5.86
N GLU A 22 21.45 16.54 -7.06
CA GLU A 22 21.12 17.22 -8.31
C GLU A 22 19.80 16.68 -8.86
N ALA A 23 18.85 17.56 -9.17
CA ALA A 23 17.58 17.26 -9.82
C ALA A 23 17.12 18.51 -10.59
N GLU A 24 16.32 18.33 -11.65
CA GLU A 24 15.76 19.45 -12.42
C GLU A 24 14.78 20.27 -11.56
N THR A 25 13.99 19.58 -10.73
CA THR A 25 12.99 20.19 -9.84
C THR A 25 13.05 19.62 -8.44
N PHE A 26 12.48 20.36 -7.48
CA PHE A 26 12.28 19.90 -6.10
C PHE A 26 10.82 20.03 -5.72
N SER A 27 10.27 19.03 -5.05
CA SER A 27 8.86 18.94 -4.71
C SER A 27 8.67 18.53 -3.24
N ALA A 28 7.72 19.15 -2.56
CA ALA A 28 7.28 18.70 -1.24
C ALA A 28 6.56 17.33 -1.32
N GLY A 29 6.13 16.94 -2.53
CA GLY A 29 5.34 15.76 -2.78
C GLY A 29 3.88 15.93 -2.39
N THR A 30 3.02 15.14 -3.04
CA THR A 30 1.57 15.09 -2.78
C THR A 30 1.26 13.82 -2.02
N PRO A 31 0.56 13.87 -0.87
CA PRO A 31 0.08 12.68 -0.18
C PRO A 31 -0.97 11.97 -1.03
N MET A 32 -0.80 10.66 -1.20
CA MET A 32 -1.73 9.78 -1.92
C MET A 32 -1.81 8.42 -1.22
N ARG A 33 -2.78 7.59 -1.62
CA ARG A 33 -2.97 6.22 -1.13
C ARG A 33 -3.00 5.23 -2.27
N VAL A 34 -2.51 4.01 -1.98
CA VAL A 34 -2.70 2.87 -2.85
C VAL A 34 -4.16 2.44 -2.81
N VAL A 35 -4.82 2.40 -3.97
CA VAL A 35 -6.26 2.08 -4.09
C VAL A 35 -6.54 0.71 -4.74
N VAL A 36 -5.49 -0.03 -5.09
CA VAL A 36 -5.58 -1.41 -5.58
C VAL A 36 -5.07 -2.38 -4.52
N PRO A 37 -5.49 -3.67 -4.51
CA PRO A 37 -5.07 -4.65 -3.51
C PRO A 37 -3.55 -4.74 -3.33
N VAL A 38 -2.83 -4.77 -4.45
CA VAL A 38 -1.36 -4.83 -4.52
C VAL A 38 -0.88 -4.03 -5.72
N ALA A 39 0.12 -3.18 -5.53
CA ALA A 39 0.82 -2.48 -6.61
C ALA A 39 2.31 -2.79 -6.56
N ASP A 40 2.95 -2.86 -7.73
CA ASP A 40 4.40 -3.00 -7.83
C ASP A 40 5.09 -1.64 -7.71
N ILE A 41 6.12 -1.55 -6.87
CA ILE A 41 7.09 -0.47 -6.90
C ILE A 41 8.21 -0.89 -7.85
N LEU A 42 8.39 -0.14 -8.92
CA LEU A 42 9.31 -0.45 -10.01
C LEU A 42 10.59 0.39 -9.89
N ALA A 43 11.70 -0.18 -10.36
CA ALA A 43 13.00 0.50 -10.42
C ALA A 43 13.02 1.68 -11.41
N THR A 44 12.28 1.54 -12.51
CA THR A 44 12.05 2.53 -13.58
C THR A 44 10.62 2.41 -14.09
N PRO A 45 10.05 3.43 -14.75
CA PRO A 45 8.73 3.33 -15.37
C PRO A 45 8.63 2.10 -16.29
N GLY A 46 7.64 1.23 -16.06
CA GLY A 46 7.46 -0.03 -16.80
C GLY A 46 8.57 -1.07 -16.65
N GLY A 47 9.51 -0.86 -15.74
CA GLY A 47 10.68 -1.71 -15.53
C GLY A 47 10.43 -2.89 -14.58
N LYS A 48 11.53 -3.42 -14.02
CA LYS A 48 11.47 -4.55 -13.09
C LYS A 48 10.92 -4.12 -11.73
N ARG A 49 10.14 -5.02 -11.11
CA ARG A 49 9.70 -4.88 -9.72
C ARG A 49 10.90 -4.92 -8.78
N ASP A 50 10.95 -3.93 -7.89
CA ASP A 50 11.82 -3.94 -6.72
C ASP A 50 11.07 -4.44 -5.50
N ARG A 51 9.78 -4.03 -5.33
CA ARG A 51 8.97 -4.31 -4.17
C ARG A 51 7.48 -4.22 -4.51
N GLN A 52 6.61 -4.72 -3.61
CA GLN A 52 5.18 -4.47 -3.63
C GLN A 52 4.75 -3.53 -2.50
N ILE A 53 3.65 -2.81 -2.74
CA ILE A 53 2.95 -1.97 -1.79
C ILE A 53 1.48 -2.38 -1.78
N LEU A 54 0.83 -2.34 -0.61
CA LEU A 54 -0.52 -2.85 -0.40
C LEU A 54 -1.56 -1.73 -0.35
N MET A 55 -2.82 -2.09 -0.61
CA MET A 55 -3.98 -1.20 -0.48
C MET A 55 -3.94 -0.40 0.82
N GLY A 56 -4.31 0.88 0.74
CA GLY A 56 -4.40 1.82 1.85
C GLY A 56 -3.06 2.37 2.34
N GLN A 57 -1.91 1.80 1.95
CA GLN A 57 -0.62 2.34 2.37
C GLN A 57 -0.39 3.73 1.79
N ALA A 58 0.08 4.64 2.66
CA ALA A 58 0.32 6.04 2.30
C ALA A 58 1.63 6.19 1.54
N VAL A 59 1.60 7.02 0.50
CA VAL A 59 2.75 7.41 -0.29
C VAL A 59 2.84 8.92 -0.44
N ARG A 60 4.05 9.42 -0.68
CA ARG A 60 4.31 10.80 -1.06
C ARG A 60 4.78 10.79 -2.51
N VAL A 61 3.95 11.31 -3.43
CA VAL A 61 4.22 11.36 -4.86
C VAL A 61 4.91 12.67 -5.21
N PHE A 62 6.07 12.61 -5.85
CA PHE A 62 6.88 13.77 -6.23
C PHE A 62 6.64 14.23 -7.66
N GLU A 63 6.34 13.31 -8.57
CA GLU A 63 5.94 13.57 -9.95
C GLU A 63 5.08 12.43 -10.49
N SER A 64 4.23 12.73 -11.50
CA SER A 64 3.58 11.74 -12.36
C SER A 64 3.95 12.03 -13.82
N HIS A 65 4.41 11.01 -14.54
CA HIS A 65 4.85 11.14 -15.91
C HIS A 65 4.70 9.82 -16.66
N ASP A 66 4.13 9.86 -17.86
CA ASP A 66 3.94 8.71 -18.74
C ASP A 66 3.23 7.52 -18.07
N GLY A 67 2.22 7.82 -17.22
CA GLY A 67 1.41 6.81 -16.54
C GLY A 67 2.04 6.20 -15.28
N PHE A 68 3.16 6.76 -14.81
CA PHE A 68 3.84 6.34 -13.59
C PHE A 68 4.13 7.50 -12.65
N SER A 69 3.88 7.28 -11.37
CA SER A 69 4.22 8.20 -10.28
C SER A 69 5.53 7.79 -9.61
N TYR A 70 6.48 8.72 -9.51
CA TYR A 70 7.65 8.56 -8.64
C TYR A 70 7.26 8.91 -7.21
N GLN A 71 7.38 7.94 -6.31
CA GLN A 71 6.88 8.06 -4.95
C GLN A 71 7.86 7.54 -3.90
N GLN A 72 7.60 7.91 -2.66
CA GLN A 72 8.16 7.32 -1.45
C GLN A 72 7.04 6.73 -0.61
N ASN A 73 7.14 5.42 -0.27
CA ASN A 73 6.27 4.78 0.69
C ASN A 73 6.54 5.34 2.09
N LEU A 74 5.52 5.84 2.77
CA LEU A 74 5.68 6.47 4.08
C LEU A 74 5.90 5.47 5.23
N ARG A 75 5.60 4.18 5.01
CA ARG A 75 5.78 3.14 6.02
C ARG A 75 7.25 2.76 6.24
N ASP A 76 8.04 2.72 5.19
CA ASP A 76 9.43 2.21 5.22
C ASP A 76 10.43 3.06 4.43
N GLY A 77 9.96 4.17 3.83
CA GLY A 77 10.80 5.10 3.07
C GLY A 77 11.19 4.61 1.68
N TYR A 78 10.65 3.47 1.20
CA TYR A 78 11.06 2.90 -0.08
C TYR A 78 10.59 3.76 -1.25
N CYS A 79 11.53 4.09 -2.14
CA CYS A 79 11.31 4.95 -3.31
C CYS A 79 11.26 4.14 -4.60
N GLY A 80 10.43 4.56 -5.55
CA GLY A 80 10.33 3.97 -6.87
C GLY A 80 9.08 4.41 -7.61
N TYR A 81 8.80 3.75 -8.72
CA TYR A 81 7.70 4.10 -9.62
C TYR A 81 6.51 3.16 -9.42
N VAL A 82 5.32 3.72 -9.32
CA VAL A 82 4.04 3.00 -9.22
C VAL A 82 3.15 3.48 -10.35
N ALA A 83 2.35 2.60 -10.95
CA ALA A 83 1.38 2.99 -11.97
C ALA A 83 0.39 4.03 -11.40
N ASP A 84 0.11 5.11 -12.14
CA ASP A 84 -0.81 6.17 -11.70
C ASP A 84 -2.19 5.62 -11.34
N THR A 85 -2.65 4.59 -12.07
CA THR A 85 -3.93 3.92 -11.82
C THR A 85 -4.02 3.17 -10.50
N ALA A 86 -2.89 2.92 -9.84
CA ALA A 86 -2.86 2.28 -8.53
C ALA A 86 -2.93 3.26 -7.36
N LEU A 87 -2.92 4.56 -7.64
CA LEU A 87 -2.92 5.62 -6.63
C LEU A 87 -4.21 6.43 -6.69
N GLY A 88 -4.69 6.86 -5.53
CA GLY A 88 -5.85 7.72 -5.37
C GLY A 88 -5.61 8.82 -4.34
N ALA A 89 -6.63 9.66 -4.13
CA ALA A 89 -6.58 10.72 -3.12
C ALA A 89 -6.26 10.14 -1.73
N ASP A 90 -5.57 10.92 -0.91
CA ASP A 90 -5.29 10.55 0.47
C ASP A 90 -6.58 10.48 1.30
N PHE A 91 -6.66 9.51 2.20
CA PHE A 91 -7.73 9.33 3.16
C PHE A 91 -7.18 8.74 4.46
N GLU A 92 -7.89 8.95 5.56
CA GLU A 92 -7.49 8.40 6.86
C GLU A 92 -7.89 6.93 6.99
N THR A 93 -6.91 6.05 7.22
CA THR A 93 -7.14 4.63 7.52
C THR A 93 -7.39 4.45 9.02
N THR A 94 -8.19 3.44 9.39
CA THR A 94 -8.57 3.15 10.78
C THR A 94 -8.17 1.74 11.21
N HIS A 95 -8.08 0.83 10.25
CA HIS A 95 -7.81 -0.60 10.48
C HIS A 95 -6.80 -1.11 9.46
N TRP A 96 -6.23 -2.27 9.76
CA TRP A 96 -5.40 -3.04 8.84
C TRP A 96 -5.83 -4.50 8.83
N VAL A 97 -5.58 -5.20 7.71
CA VAL A 97 -5.85 -6.64 7.56
C VAL A 97 -4.86 -7.42 8.42
N SER A 98 -5.33 -8.01 9.50
CA SER A 98 -4.53 -8.79 10.46
C SER A 98 -4.55 -10.29 10.18
N ALA A 99 -5.50 -10.78 9.37
CA ALA A 99 -5.48 -12.14 8.84
C ALA A 99 -4.48 -12.30 7.70
N PRO A 100 -3.99 -13.51 7.39
CA PRO A 100 -3.08 -13.76 6.26
C PRO A 100 -3.63 -13.28 4.92
N ALA A 101 -4.95 -13.36 4.73
CA ALA A 101 -5.70 -12.80 3.62
C ALA A 101 -7.14 -12.54 4.02
N SER A 102 -7.83 -11.64 3.32
CA SER A 102 -9.25 -11.37 3.47
C SER A 102 -9.86 -10.95 2.13
N HIS A 103 -11.19 -11.06 1.99
CA HIS A 103 -11.90 -10.53 0.84
C HIS A 103 -12.64 -9.25 1.20
N LEU A 104 -12.73 -8.34 0.23
CA LEU A 104 -13.74 -7.30 0.19
C LEU A 104 -14.97 -7.83 -0.54
N TYR A 105 -16.15 -7.62 0.04
CA TYR A 105 -17.44 -8.07 -0.49
C TYR A 105 -18.32 -6.88 -0.89
N ALA A 106 -19.21 -7.09 -1.87
CA ALA A 106 -20.18 -6.07 -2.29
C ALA A 106 -21.22 -5.77 -1.20
N GLU A 107 -21.56 -6.76 -0.37
CA GLU A 107 -22.53 -6.66 0.73
C GLU A 107 -21.96 -7.28 2.02
N ALA A 108 -22.59 -7.01 3.17
CA ALA A 108 -22.23 -7.59 4.47
C ALA A 108 -22.59 -9.09 4.55
N ASP A 109 -22.27 -9.84 3.51
CA ASP A 109 -22.52 -11.29 3.38
C ASP A 109 -21.38 -11.94 2.58
N PHE A 110 -20.76 -12.99 3.14
CA PHE A 110 -19.71 -13.75 2.47
C PHE A 110 -20.18 -14.51 1.20
N LYS A 111 -21.48 -14.57 0.95
CA LYS A 111 -22.07 -15.12 -0.28
C LYS A 111 -22.28 -14.08 -1.37
N SER A 112 -22.11 -12.79 -1.05
CA SER A 112 -22.16 -11.73 -2.06
C SER A 112 -20.93 -11.79 -2.97
N ALA A 113 -20.96 -11.03 -4.07
CA ALA A 113 -19.82 -10.94 -4.96
C ALA A 113 -18.58 -10.41 -4.22
N ASP A 114 -17.44 -11.09 -4.38
CA ASP A 114 -16.15 -10.59 -3.94
C ASP A 114 -15.64 -9.53 -4.90
N HIS A 115 -15.06 -8.47 -4.34
CA HIS A 115 -14.48 -7.36 -5.10
C HIS A 115 -12.96 -7.49 -5.22
N ALA A 116 -12.30 -7.86 -4.14
CA ALA A 116 -10.85 -7.94 -4.08
C ALA A 116 -10.36 -8.90 -2.99
N LEU A 117 -9.20 -9.51 -3.23
CA LEU A 117 -8.42 -10.22 -2.21
C LEU A 117 -7.40 -9.28 -1.60
N LEU A 118 -7.40 -9.14 -0.29
CA LEU A 118 -6.45 -8.33 0.47
C LEU A 118 -5.45 -9.22 1.20
N SER A 119 -4.21 -8.78 1.27
CA SER A 119 -3.14 -9.45 2.01
C SER A 119 -2.96 -8.83 3.40
N LEU A 120 -2.34 -9.58 4.30
CA LEU A 120 -1.88 -9.12 5.62
C LEU A 120 -1.15 -7.77 5.48
N GLY A 121 -1.58 -6.77 6.25
CA GLY A 121 -0.95 -5.45 6.26
C GLY A 121 -1.56 -4.44 5.28
N ALA A 122 -2.59 -4.80 4.48
CA ALA A 122 -3.40 -3.82 3.77
C ALA A 122 -4.18 -2.95 4.76
N GLU A 123 -4.31 -1.66 4.49
CA GLU A 123 -4.95 -0.69 5.39
C GLU A 123 -6.32 -0.27 4.84
N LEU A 124 -7.28 -0.04 5.74
CA LEU A 124 -8.67 0.25 5.39
C LEU A 124 -9.22 1.41 6.23
N ALA A 125 -10.05 2.25 5.63
CA ALA A 125 -10.89 3.21 6.34
C ALA A 125 -12.27 2.56 6.59
N ILE A 126 -12.51 2.09 7.80
CA ILE A 126 -13.80 1.52 8.21
C ILE A 126 -14.68 2.67 8.71
N VAL A 127 -15.84 2.86 8.06
CA VAL A 127 -16.77 3.97 8.33
C VAL A 127 -18.05 3.53 9.02
N GLU A 128 -18.37 2.24 8.97
CA GLU A 128 -19.59 1.66 9.54
C GLU A 128 -19.33 0.19 9.93
N THR A 129 -20.05 -0.32 10.90
CA THR A 129 -20.02 -1.74 11.27
C THR A 129 -21.45 -2.29 11.36
N VAL A 130 -21.67 -3.45 10.75
CA VAL A 130 -22.95 -4.17 10.81
C VAL A 130 -22.65 -5.63 11.13
N GLU A 131 -23.18 -6.11 12.26
CA GLU A 131 -22.97 -7.49 12.75
C GLU A 131 -21.47 -7.88 12.82
N LYS A 132 -20.99 -8.64 11.82
CA LYS A 132 -19.62 -9.18 11.75
C LYS A 132 -18.79 -8.52 10.65
N TYR A 133 -19.29 -7.46 10.04
CA TYR A 133 -18.65 -6.79 8.92
C TYR A 133 -18.39 -5.32 9.21
N GLY A 134 -17.26 -4.84 8.69
CA GLY A 134 -16.92 -3.43 8.61
C GLY A 134 -17.09 -2.93 7.17
N LYS A 135 -17.72 -1.78 6.98
CA LYS A 135 -17.87 -1.11 5.69
C LYS A 135 -16.71 -0.18 5.46
N THR A 136 -16.06 -0.32 4.33
CA THR A 136 -14.98 0.59 3.89
C THR A 136 -15.57 1.90 3.34
N HIS A 137 -14.77 2.97 3.31
CA HIS A 137 -15.19 4.28 2.83
C HIS A 137 -15.63 4.28 1.36
N ASP A 138 -15.13 3.34 0.56
CA ASP A 138 -15.48 3.11 -0.85
C ASP A 138 -16.67 2.15 -1.02
N GLY A 139 -17.29 1.72 0.10
CA GLY A 139 -18.58 1.03 0.12
C GLY A 139 -18.54 -0.50 0.15
N PHE A 140 -17.36 -1.11 0.19
CA PHE A 140 -17.21 -2.57 0.31
C PHE A 140 -17.23 -3.03 1.76
N TRP A 141 -17.36 -4.34 1.96
CA TRP A 141 -17.47 -4.95 3.26
C TRP A 141 -16.35 -5.96 3.52
N VAL A 142 -15.79 -5.93 4.73
CA VAL A 142 -14.73 -6.84 5.18
C VAL A 142 -15.14 -7.51 6.49
N PRO A 143 -14.87 -8.82 6.70
CA PRO A 143 -15.13 -9.46 7.99
C PRO A 143 -14.30 -8.81 9.12
N LEU A 144 -14.96 -8.38 10.21
CA LEU A 144 -14.28 -7.74 11.36
C LEU A 144 -13.23 -8.63 12.00
N GLN A 145 -13.41 -9.95 11.97
CA GLN A 145 -12.42 -10.92 12.50
C GLN A 145 -11.11 -10.95 11.72
N HIS A 146 -11.05 -10.37 10.51
CA HIS A 146 -9.86 -10.32 9.66
C HIS A 146 -9.10 -9.00 9.71
N ILE A 147 -9.63 -8.03 10.45
CA ILE A 147 -9.02 -6.70 10.57
C ILE A 147 -8.79 -6.34 12.04
N ALA A 148 -7.84 -5.47 12.28
CA ALA A 148 -7.55 -4.93 13.60
C ALA A 148 -7.35 -3.40 13.51
N PRO A 149 -7.61 -2.64 14.60
CA PRO A 149 -7.28 -1.22 14.66
C PRO A 149 -5.80 -0.96 14.36
N LEU A 150 -5.45 0.23 13.86
CA LEU A 150 -4.08 0.58 13.46
C LEU A 150 -3.06 0.49 14.61
N ASP A 151 -3.47 0.64 15.84
CA ASP A 151 -2.62 0.55 17.05
C ASP A 151 -2.43 -0.89 17.54
N PHE A 152 -3.21 -1.85 17.06
CA PHE A 152 -3.04 -3.26 17.40
C PHE A 152 -1.71 -3.80 16.88
N ARG A 153 -1.02 -4.60 17.71
CA ARG A 153 0.20 -5.33 17.34
C ARG A 153 0.13 -6.75 17.86
N PHE A 154 0.57 -7.70 17.06
CA PHE A 154 0.81 -9.07 17.53
C PHE A 154 1.99 -9.08 18.52
N GLU A 155 1.86 -9.85 19.58
CA GLU A 155 2.92 -9.99 20.59
C GLU A 155 4.10 -10.83 20.08
N ASP A 156 3.81 -11.82 19.24
CA ASP A 156 4.81 -12.75 18.69
C ASP A 156 4.87 -12.68 17.16
N PRO A 157 5.93 -12.07 16.58
CA PRO A 157 6.10 -12.00 15.13
C PRO A 157 6.36 -13.38 14.48
N ALA A 158 6.88 -14.36 15.24
CA ALA A 158 7.10 -15.69 14.69
C ALA A 158 5.78 -16.41 14.40
N SER A 159 4.81 -16.32 15.31
CA SER A 159 3.45 -16.85 15.09
C SER A 159 2.79 -16.22 13.86
N VAL A 160 3.00 -14.92 13.62
CA VAL A 160 2.48 -14.27 12.39
C VAL A 160 3.15 -14.86 11.15
N ALA A 161 4.46 -15.00 11.15
CA ALA A 161 5.21 -15.59 10.03
C ALA A 161 4.77 -17.03 9.75
N GLU A 162 4.50 -17.83 10.77
CA GLU A 162 4.02 -19.21 10.64
C GLU A 162 2.67 -19.29 9.88
N THR A 163 1.79 -18.29 10.01
CA THR A 163 0.52 -18.26 9.26
C THR A 163 0.71 -18.12 7.75
N LEU A 164 1.90 -17.72 7.30
CA LEU A 164 2.27 -17.54 5.90
C LEU A 164 3.08 -18.71 5.32
N LEU A 165 3.29 -19.80 6.10
CA LEU A 165 3.96 -21.00 5.61
C LEU A 165 3.22 -21.58 4.39
N GLY A 166 3.97 -21.97 3.37
CA GLY A 166 3.44 -22.46 2.09
C GLY A 166 3.07 -21.36 1.10
N THR A 167 3.29 -20.08 1.43
CA THR A 167 3.22 -19.00 0.45
C THR A 167 4.44 -19.06 -0.46
N ASP A 168 4.23 -19.00 -1.77
CA ASP A 168 5.30 -19.02 -2.75
C ASP A 168 6.21 -17.77 -2.61
N TYR A 169 7.52 -17.99 -2.83
CA TYR A 169 8.45 -16.88 -2.86
C TYR A 169 8.32 -16.08 -4.15
N LEU A 170 8.06 -14.79 -4.02
CA LEU A 170 8.01 -13.84 -5.10
C LEU A 170 9.04 -12.73 -4.84
N TRP A 171 9.96 -12.47 -5.79
CA TRP A 171 10.94 -11.39 -5.65
C TRP A 171 10.24 -10.03 -5.43
N GLY A 172 10.60 -9.36 -4.32
CA GLY A 172 9.97 -8.11 -3.94
C GLY A 172 8.50 -8.23 -3.51
N GLY A 173 7.95 -9.44 -3.44
CA GLY A 173 6.57 -9.70 -3.03
C GLY A 173 6.30 -9.24 -1.60
N ASN A 174 5.10 -8.69 -1.38
CA ASN A 174 4.59 -8.27 -0.08
C ASN A 174 3.13 -8.72 0.11
N SER A 175 2.66 -9.60 -0.77
CA SER A 175 1.31 -10.15 -0.77
C SER A 175 1.36 -11.68 -0.74
N ARG A 176 0.23 -12.29 -0.41
CA ARG A 176 0.02 -13.74 -0.49
C ARG A 176 -0.58 -14.18 -1.83
N SER A 177 -0.93 -13.23 -2.68
CA SER A 177 -1.55 -13.44 -4.01
C SER A 177 -0.51 -13.48 -5.11
#